data_ca80555348de7c2b45d9a1c5025f1661
#
_entry.id   ca80555348de7c2b45d9a1c5025f1661
#
_cell.length_a   1.000
_cell.length_b   1.000
_cell.length_c   1.000
_cell.angle_alpha   90.00
_cell.angle_beta   90.00
_cell.angle_gamma   90.00
#
_symmetry.space_group_name_H-M   'P 1'
#
loop_
_entity.id
_entity.type
_entity.pdbx_description
1 polymer ?
#
loop_
_entity_poly.entity_id
_entity_poly.type
_entity_poly.pdbx_seq_one_letter_code
_entity_poly.pdbx_strand_id
1 'polypeptide(L)'
;FTRYKPPVEDEIVGKSPFDAVVFAGDPAFALRTAPVLAYYDVGPDRALYLGNALWNQSQLLGEPSLQGGLFSMRPSDLDLQFDTSWDDVWPDPAGQLARVGFDAMALVVALAKSGREDWAKQLVSNPGFQGFSGAFRLLPNGRNIRSFELRQIENGNSKIIKSAPNKI
;
A
#
# COMPACT_ATOMS: atom_id res chain seq x y z
N PHE A 1 40.70 -11.32 13.50
CA PHE A 1 40.07 -10.52 12.40
C PHE A 1 40.36 -11.25 11.10
N THR A 2 39.40 -12.03 10.61
CA THR A 2 39.48 -12.64 9.28
C THR A 2 39.28 -11.54 8.25
N ARG A 3 40.29 -11.27 7.43
CA ARG A 3 40.19 -10.32 6.33
C ARG A 3 39.09 -10.81 5.38
N TYR A 4 38.04 -9.97 5.18
CA TYR A 4 37.08 -10.19 4.12
C TYR A 4 37.83 -10.35 2.78
N LYS A 5 37.69 -11.49 2.13
CA LYS A 5 38.06 -11.65 0.72
C LYS A 5 36.81 -11.39 -0.11
N PRO A 6 36.82 -10.39 -1.02
CA PRO A 6 35.75 -10.27 -1.96
C PRO A 6 35.65 -11.57 -2.78
N PRO A 7 34.43 -11.99 -3.18
CA PRO A 7 34.24 -13.11 -4.09
C PRO A 7 35.07 -12.92 -5.36
N VAL A 8 35.68 -13.98 -5.87
CA VAL A 8 36.37 -13.96 -7.17
C VAL A 8 35.31 -13.87 -8.26
N GLU A 9 35.51 -13.09 -9.32
CA GLU A 9 34.53 -12.81 -10.37
C GLU A 9 33.91 -14.06 -11.06
N ASP A 10 34.46 -15.25 -10.86
CA ASP A 10 33.93 -16.52 -11.37
C ASP A 10 33.15 -17.37 -10.36
N GLU A 11 32.97 -16.92 -9.11
CA GLU A 11 32.04 -17.59 -8.22
C GLU A 11 30.64 -17.31 -8.71
N ILE A 12 29.97 -18.32 -9.28
CA ILE A 12 28.54 -18.33 -9.58
C ILE A 12 27.84 -17.93 -8.28
N VAL A 13 27.45 -16.64 -8.21
CA VAL A 13 26.67 -16.14 -7.08
C VAL A 13 25.39 -16.98 -7.05
N GLY A 14 25.27 -17.84 -6.04
CA GLY A 14 24.16 -18.77 -5.92
C GLY A 14 22.82 -18.06 -5.98
N LYS A 15 21.76 -18.81 -6.30
CA LYS A 15 20.38 -18.29 -6.24
C LYS A 15 20.15 -17.63 -4.89
N SER A 16 19.50 -16.46 -4.87
CA SER A 16 19.07 -15.81 -3.64
C SER A 16 18.36 -16.82 -2.72
N PRO A 17 18.65 -16.86 -1.41
CA PRO A 17 17.97 -17.74 -0.48
C PRO A 17 16.49 -17.39 -0.29
N PHE A 18 16.04 -16.25 -0.84
CA PHE A 18 14.67 -15.74 -0.75
C PHE A 18 14.11 -15.47 -2.14
N ASP A 19 12.86 -15.88 -2.39
CA ASP A 19 12.13 -15.51 -3.58
C ASP A 19 11.48 -14.11 -3.45
N ALA A 20 11.23 -13.67 -2.21
CA ALA A 20 10.67 -12.36 -1.92
C ALA A 20 11.14 -11.81 -0.57
N VAL A 21 11.20 -10.48 -0.46
CA VAL A 21 11.49 -9.74 0.78
C VAL A 21 10.34 -8.77 1.06
N VAL A 22 9.74 -8.89 2.25
CA VAL A 22 8.65 -8.01 2.70
C VAL A 22 9.20 -6.93 3.62
N PHE A 23 9.06 -5.68 3.23
CA PHE A 23 9.42 -4.51 4.04
C PHE A 23 8.19 -4.06 4.84
N ALA A 24 8.03 -4.59 6.05
CA ALA A 24 6.90 -4.28 6.92
C ALA A 24 7.09 -3.00 7.76
N GLY A 25 8.25 -2.35 7.66
CA GLY A 25 8.61 -1.16 8.43
C GLY A 25 8.15 0.16 7.81
N ASP A 26 8.65 1.24 8.39
CA ASP A 26 8.46 2.59 7.89
C ASP A 26 9.32 2.87 6.62
N PRO A 27 9.09 4.00 5.94
CA PRO A 27 9.87 4.39 4.76
C PRO A 27 11.38 4.44 5.00
N ALA A 28 11.82 4.98 6.15
CA ALA A 28 13.23 5.10 6.48
C ALA A 28 13.90 3.74 6.66
N PHE A 29 13.16 2.73 7.14
CA PHE A 29 13.64 1.35 7.20
C PHE A 29 13.92 0.79 5.81
N ALA A 30 12.99 0.95 4.87
CA ALA A 30 13.16 0.48 3.50
C ALA A 30 14.36 1.17 2.81
N LEU A 31 14.46 2.51 2.92
CA LEU A 31 15.57 3.29 2.37
C LEU A 31 16.96 2.87 2.89
N ARG A 32 17.04 2.45 4.14
CA ARG A 32 18.32 1.97 4.72
C ARG A 32 18.62 0.52 4.38
N THR A 33 17.60 -0.31 4.28
CA THR A 33 17.78 -1.77 4.17
C THR A 33 17.88 -2.23 2.73
N ALA A 34 17.13 -1.66 1.80
CA ALA A 34 17.13 -2.10 0.40
C ALA A 34 18.52 -1.98 -0.28
N PRO A 35 19.27 -0.86 -0.13
CA PRO A 35 20.62 -0.77 -0.69
C PRO A 35 21.60 -1.80 -0.09
N VAL A 36 21.44 -2.10 1.21
CA VAL A 36 22.28 -3.10 1.89
C VAL A 36 21.99 -4.51 1.35
N LEU A 37 20.72 -4.85 1.16
CA LEU A 37 20.34 -6.14 0.58
C LEU A 37 20.84 -6.25 -0.87
N ALA A 38 20.72 -5.20 -1.67
CA ALA A 38 21.25 -5.17 -3.02
C ALA A 38 22.77 -5.35 -3.06
N TYR A 39 23.50 -4.74 -2.11
CA TYR A 39 24.95 -4.92 -1.96
C TYR A 39 25.34 -6.37 -1.64
N TYR A 40 24.49 -7.13 -0.95
CA TYR A 40 24.68 -8.55 -0.65
C TYR A 40 23.98 -9.48 -1.67
N ASP A 41 23.78 -9.02 -2.89
CA ASP A 41 23.20 -9.82 -3.98
C ASP A 41 21.77 -10.32 -3.73
N VAL A 42 21.02 -9.62 -2.89
CA VAL A 42 19.58 -9.83 -2.67
C VAL A 42 18.82 -8.59 -3.17
N GLY A 43 19.16 -8.11 -4.36
CA GLY A 43 18.51 -6.97 -4.98
C GLY A 43 17.18 -7.31 -5.66
N PRO A 44 16.47 -6.31 -6.19
CA PRO A 44 15.16 -6.49 -6.83
C PRO A 44 15.20 -7.30 -8.13
N ASP A 45 16.38 -7.51 -8.71
CA ASP A 45 16.64 -8.41 -9.83
C ASP A 45 16.68 -9.88 -9.42
N ARG A 46 16.86 -10.18 -8.13
CA ARG A 46 17.03 -11.54 -7.58
C ARG A 46 15.94 -11.95 -6.60
N ALA A 47 15.30 -11.00 -5.94
CA ALA A 47 14.21 -11.22 -4.99
C ALA A 47 13.11 -10.19 -5.20
N LEU A 48 11.86 -10.60 -5.19
CA LEU A 48 10.73 -9.69 -5.32
C LEU A 48 10.59 -8.85 -4.04
N TYR A 49 10.74 -7.54 -4.15
CA TYR A 49 10.55 -6.64 -3.02
C TYR A 49 9.08 -6.26 -2.89
N LEU A 50 8.55 -6.41 -1.67
CA LEU A 50 7.16 -6.13 -1.34
C LEU A 50 7.07 -5.09 -0.23
N GLY A 51 6.33 -4.01 -0.49
CA GLY A 51 6.11 -2.92 0.45
C GLY A 51 4.64 -2.62 0.72
N ASN A 52 4.41 -1.55 1.44
CA ASN A 52 3.09 -1.05 1.79
C ASN A 52 2.83 0.34 1.17
N ALA A 53 1.65 0.91 1.42
CA ALA A 53 1.22 2.21 0.89
C ALA A 53 2.19 3.38 1.21
N LEU A 54 3.02 3.27 2.24
CA LEU A 54 4.01 4.29 2.61
C LEU A 54 5.15 4.39 1.58
N TRP A 55 5.26 3.43 0.65
CA TRP A 55 6.23 3.49 -0.43
C TRP A 55 5.88 4.52 -1.51
N ASN A 56 4.65 5.00 -1.55
CA ASN A 56 4.22 6.02 -2.51
C ASN A 56 4.71 7.42 -2.10
N GLN A 57 6.00 7.58 -1.96
CA GLN A 57 6.70 8.83 -1.63
C GLN A 57 7.89 9.00 -2.57
N SER A 58 8.16 10.24 -2.97
CA SER A 58 9.19 10.55 -3.98
C SER A 58 10.56 9.97 -3.65
N GLN A 59 10.96 9.94 -2.37
CA GLN A 59 12.23 9.39 -1.94
C GLN A 59 12.35 7.88 -2.19
N LEU A 60 11.28 7.10 -1.91
CA LEU A 60 11.29 5.65 -2.15
C LEU A 60 11.11 5.34 -3.63
N LEU A 61 10.25 6.09 -4.31
CA LEU A 61 10.05 5.91 -5.75
C LEU A 61 11.35 6.18 -6.53
N GLY A 62 12.17 7.13 -6.07
CA GLY A 62 13.47 7.46 -6.67
C GLY A 62 14.63 6.56 -6.25
N GLU A 63 14.45 5.66 -5.27
CA GLU A 63 15.52 4.80 -4.77
C GLU A 63 15.85 3.68 -5.76
N PRO A 64 17.10 3.62 -6.31
CA PRO A 64 17.47 2.62 -7.31
C PRO A 64 17.29 1.18 -6.86
N SER A 65 17.60 0.88 -5.59
CA SER A 65 17.49 -0.46 -5.04
C SER A 65 16.06 -0.92 -4.79
N LEU A 66 15.06 -0.05 -4.94
CA LEU A 66 13.63 -0.38 -4.84
C LEU A 66 12.94 -0.47 -6.21
N GLN A 67 13.65 -0.19 -7.33
CA GLN A 67 13.05 -0.28 -8.66
C GLN A 67 12.57 -1.71 -8.96
N GLY A 68 11.38 -1.86 -9.54
CA GLY A 68 10.73 -3.16 -9.75
C GLY A 68 9.95 -3.67 -8.52
N GLY A 69 10.15 -3.09 -7.35
CA GLY A 69 9.43 -3.45 -6.13
C GLY A 69 7.92 -3.19 -6.23
N LEU A 70 7.14 -4.04 -5.57
CA LEU A 70 5.69 -3.99 -5.57
C LEU A 70 5.16 -3.49 -4.22
N PHE A 71 4.10 -2.70 -4.24
CA PHE A 71 3.42 -2.29 -3.02
C PHE A 71 1.91 -2.16 -3.24
N SER A 72 1.17 -2.38 -2.16
CA SER A 72 -0.28 -2.21 -2.17
C SER A 72 -0.67 -0.85 -1.59
N MET A 73 -1.63 -0.19 -2.22
CA MET A 73 -2.24 1.01 -1.65
C MET A 73 -3.74 1.07 -1.98
N ARG A 74 -4.45 1.98 -1.32
CA ARG A 74 -5.85 2.23 -1.66
C ARG A 74 -5.99 2.65 -3.13
N PRO A 75 -7.16 2.45 -3.75
CA PRO A 75 -7.44 2.99 -5.09
C PRO A 75 -7.22 4.49 -5.13
N SER A 76 -6.74 4.99 -6.26
CA SER A 76 -6.45 6.41 -6.50
C SER A 76 -7.42 7.07 -7.49
N ASP A 77 -8.33 6.32 -8.06
CA ASP A 77 -9.31 6.77 -9.04
C ASP A 77 -10.26 7.86 -8.53
N LEU A 78 -10.52 7.89 -7.22
CA LEU A 78 -11.35 8.91 -6.57
C LEU A 78 -10.55 10.02 -5.85
N ASP A 79 -9.22 10.05 -6.00
CA ASP A 79 -8.38 11.02 -5.29
C ASP A 79 -8.74 12.46 -5.65
N LEU A 80 -8.81 12.76 -6.94
CA LEU A 80 -9.13 14.11 -7.40
C LEU A 80 -10.51 14.57 -6.90
N GLN A 81 -11.51 13.71 -6.92
CA GLN A 81 -12.84 14.03 -6.44
C GLN A 81 -12.85 14.31 -4.94
N PHE A 82 -12.14 13.51 -4.15
CA PHE A 82 -12.04 13.71 -2.71
C PHE A 82 -11.29 15.01 -2.39
N ASP A 83 -10.13 15.23 -3.01
CA ASP A 83 -9.27 16.38 -2.73
C ASP A 83 -9.99 17.67 -3.11
N THR A 84 -10.68 17.74 -4.25
CA THR A 84 -11.52 18.89 -4.63
C THR A 84 -12.59 19.17 -3.55
N SER A 85 -13.31 18.14 -3.10
CA SER A 85 -14.35 18.30 -2.07
C SER A 85 -13.77 18.68 -0.71
N TRP A 86 -12.54 18.27 -0.41
CA TRP A 86 -11.83 18.63 0.81
C TRP A 86 -11.37 20.08 0.79
N ASP A 87 -10.74 20.51 -0.30
CA ASP A 87 -10.17 21.85 -0.47
C ASP A 87 -11.26 22.94 -0.45
N ASP A 88 -12.50 22.60 -0.85
CA ASP A 88 -13.67 23.49 -0.74
C ASP A 88 -14.03 23.83 0.73
N VAL A 89 -13.61 23.01 1.68
CA VAL A 89 -14.00 23.13 3.10
C VAL A 89 -12.82 23.44 4.01
N TRP A 90 -11.63 22.91 3.71
CA TRP A 90 -10.47 22.96 4.58
C TRP A 90 -9.27 23.60 3.88
N PRO A 91 -8.55 24.54 4.54
CA PRO A 91 -7.40 25.21 3.93
C PRO A 91 -6.15 24.34 3.82
N ASP A 92 -6.05 23.29 4.64
CA ASP A 92 -4.90 22.41 4.66
C ASP A 92 -5.16 21.13 3.85
N PRO A 93 -4.14 20.56 3.17
CA PRO A 93 -4.30 19.33 2.40
C PRO A 93 -4.81 18.16 3.25
N ALA A 94 -5.61 17.30 2.65
CA ALA A 94 -6.14 16.11 3.32
C ALA A 94 -5.02 15.18 3.78
N GLY A 95 -4.97 14.88 5.08
CA GLY A 95 -4.06 13.89 5.64
C GLY A 95 -4.40 12.46 5.19
N GLN A 96 -3.46 11.53 5.36
CA GLN A 96 -3.63 10.12 4.93
C GLN A 96 -4.88 9.44 5.52
N LEU A 97 -5.28 9.81 6.73
CA LEU A 97 -6.46 9.24 7.41
C LEU A 97 -7.78 9.96 7.09
N ALA A 98 -7.73 11.11 6.42
CA ALA A 98 -8.92 11.93 6.16
C ALA A 98 -9.99 11.16 5.37
N ARG A 99 -9.60 10.41 4.33
CA ARG A 99 -10.53 9.61 3.53
C ARG A 99 -11.18 8.48 4.33
N VAL A 100 -10.40 7.82 5.18
CA VAL A 100 -10.92 6.73 6.05
C VAL A 100 -11.90 7.29 7.07
N GLY A 101 -11.60 8.45 7.65
CA GLY A 101 -12.50 9.14 8.57
C GLY A 101 -13.78 9.59 7.87
N PHE A 102 -13.67 10.15 6.67
CA PHE A 102 -14.82 10.53 5.85
C PHE A 102 -15.71 9.31 5.55
N ASP A 103 -15.13 8.21 5.08
CA ASP A 103 -15.87 6.97 4.77
C ASP A 103 -16.58 6.41 5.99
N ALA A 104 -15.95 6.45 7.17
CA ALA A 104 -16.55 6.01 8.42
C ALA A 104 -17.78 6.85 8.78
N MET A 105 -17.68 8.18 8.67
CA MET A 105 -18.80 9.08 8.93
C MET A 105 -19.91 8.96 7.88
N ALA A 106 -19.56 8.82 6.60
CA ALA A 106 -20.52 8.60 5.52
C ALA A 106 -21.32 7.32 5.75
N LEU A 107 -20.65 6.25 6.21
CA LEU A 107 -21.31 5.00 6.59
C LEU A 107 -22.29 5.20 7.74
N VAL A 108 -21.89 5.90 8.82
CA VAL A 108 -22.79 6.19 9.96
C VAL A 108 -24.03 6.97 9.50
N VAL A 109 -23.84 7.99 8.66
CA VAL A 109 -24.94 8.79 8.11
C VAL A 109 -25.87 7.94 7.23
N ALA A 110 -25.30 7.07 6.40
CA ALA A 110 -26.11 6.17 5.54
C ALA A 110 -26.95 5.19 6.38
N LEU A 111 -26.36 4.63 7.43
CA LEU A 111 -27.07 3.74 8.35
C LEU A 111 -28.18 4.47 9.11
N ALA A 112 -27.91 5.68 9.60
CA ALA A 112 -28.92 6.49 10.29
C ALA A 112 -30.11 6.83 9.36
N LYS A 113 -29.83 7.18 8.10
CA LYS A 113 -30.87 7.48 7.10
C LYS A 113 -31.65 6.25 6.64
N SER A 114 -31.11 5.05 6.80
CA SER A 114 -31.80 3.82 6.35
C SER A 114 -33.07 3.50 7.16
N GLY A 115 -33.25 4.12 8.31
CA GLY A 115 -34.39 3.92 9.20
C GLY A 115 -34.49 2.49 9.80
N ARG A 116 -33.47 1.67 9.64
CA ARG A 116 -33.42 0.30 10.14
C ARG A 116 -32.80 0.28 11.53
N GLU A 117 -33.39 -0.47 12.43
CA GLU A 117 -32.92 -0.56 13.82
C GLU A 117 -31.69 -1.46 13.99
N ASP A 118 -31.46 -2.42 13.09
CA ASP A 118 -30.41 -3.42 13.24
C ASP A 118 -29.11 -3.01 12.49
N TRP A 119 -28.43 -1.99 13.02
CA TRP A 119 -27.18 -1.50 12.47
C TRP A 119 -26.06 -2.55 12.47
N ALA A 120 -26.04 -3.42 13.49
CA ALA A 120 -25.01 -4.46 13.61
C ALA A 120 -25.05 -5.43 12.42
N LYS A 121 -26.24 -5.85 12.00
CA LYS A 121 -26.39 -6.69 10.80
C LYS A 121 -26.08 -5.94 9.51
N GLN A 122 -26.45 -4.66 9.42
CA GLN A 122 -26.18 -3.86 8.24
C GLN A 122 -24.68 -3.63 8.04
N LEU A 123 -23.94 -3.36 9.13
CA LEU A 123 -22.49 -3.15 9.12
C LEU A 123 -21.73 -4.35 8.54
N VAL A 124 -22.17 -5.57 8.83
CA VAL A 124 -21.53 -6.80 8.34
C VAL A 124 -22.20 -7.38 7.09
N SER A 125 -23.06 -6.59 6.44
CA SER A 125 -23.79 -7.05 5.26
C SER A 125 -22.85 -7.29 4.06
N ASN A 126 -23.21 -8.28 3.26
CA ASN A 126 -22.67 -8.51 1.93
C ASN A 126 -23.57 -7.79 0.91
N PRO A 127 -23.10 -6.83 0.10
CA PRO A 127 -21.80 -6.77 -0.57
C PRO A 127 -20.74 -5.81 0.02
N GLY A 128 -20.89 -5.29 1.23
CA GLY A 128 -19.98 -4.31 1.79
C GLY A 128 -20.34 -2.87 1.36
N PHE A 129 -19.36 -1.99 1.41
CA PHE A 129 -19.52 -0.56 1.20
C PHE A 129 -18.48 -0.04 0.20
N GLN A 130 -18.81 1.03 -0.51
CA GLN A 130 -17.90 1.77 -1.38
C GLN A 130 -17.66 3.14 -0.79
N GLY A 131 -16.38 3.49 -0.62
CA GLY A 131 -15.95 4.80 -0.12
C GLY A 131 -14.81 5.38 -0.94
N PHE A 132 -14.35 6.56 -0.57
CA PHE A 132 -13.17 7.20 -1.17
C PHE A 132 -11.86 6.45 -0.89
N SER A 133 -11.82 5.62 0.15
CA SER A 133 -10.69 4.73 0.43
C SER A 133 -10.80 3.37 -0.26
N GLY A 134 -11.75 3.20 -1.19
CA GLY A 134 -12.02 1.96 -1.92
C GLY A 134 -13.16 1.14 -1.32
N ALA A 135 -13.44 -0.01 -1.93
CA ALA A 135 -14.44 -0.94 -1.41
C ALA A 135 -13.96 -1.57 -0.09
N PHE A 136 -14.87 -1.70 0.87
CA PHE A 136 -14.57 -2.33 2.14
C PHE A 136 -15.78 -3.09 2.70
N ARG A 137 -15.52 -4.10 3.52
CA ARG A 137 -16.52 -4.86 4.22
C ARG A 137 -16.08 -5.13 5.65
N LEU A 138 -16.97 -4.90 6.60
CA LEU A 138 -16.73 -5.25 8.00
C LEU A 138 -17.16 -6.70 8.25
N LEU A 139 -16.44 -7.40 9.09
CA LEU A 139 -16.69 -8.79 9.43
C LEU A 139 -17.22 -8.92 10.88
N PRO A 140 -18.03 -9.95 11.18
CA PRO A 140 -18.57 -10.15 12.53
C PRO A 140 -17.51 -10.30 13.63
N ASN A 141 -16.28 -10.67 13.28
CA ASN A 141 -15.15 -10.81 14.21
C ASN A 141 -14.39 -9.49 14.46
N GLY A 142 -14.91 -8.35 14.01
CA GLY A 142 -14.28 -7.03 14.16
C GLY A 142 -13.17 -6.72 13.15
N ARG A 143 -12.85 -7.65 12.26
CA ARG A 143 -11.90 -7.42 11.15
C ARG A 143 -12.59 -6.72 9.98
N ASN A 144 -11.79 -6.23 9.03
CA ASN A 144 -12.30 -5.74 7.75
C ASN A 144 -11.55 -6.38 6.58
N ILE A 145 -12.22 -6.38 5.42
CA ILE A 145 -11.62 -6.66 4.13
C ILE A 145 -11.68 -5.35 3.35
N ARG A 146 -10.58 -5.02 2.64
CA ARG A 146 -10.51 -3.81 1.80
C ARG A 146 -9.96 -4.15 0.44
N SER A 147 -10.41 -3.42 -0.56
CA SER A 147 -9.81 -3.46 -1.88
C SER A 147 -8.55 -2.60 -1.91
N PHE A 148 -7.51 -3.13 -2.56
CA PHE A 148 -6.26 -2.42 -2.81
C PHE A 148 -5.87 -2.56 -4.27
N GLU A 149 -5.25 -1.54 -4.82
CA GLU A 149 -4.51 -1.64 -6.06
C GLU A 149 -3.09 -2.10 -5.79
N LEU A 150 -2.50 -2.79 -6.76
CA LEU A 150 -1.10 -3.19 -6.73
C LEU A 150 -0.32 -2.28 -7.65
N ARG A 151 0.75 -1.71 -7.12
CA ARG A 151 1.65 -0.81 -7.86
C ARG A 151 3.06 -1.36 -7.91
N GLN A 152 3.79 -0.94 -8.92
CA GLN A 152 5.21 -1.19 -9.10
C GLN A 152 5.97 0.13 -9.14
N ILE A 153 7.17 0.15 -8.54
CA ILE A 153 8.11 1.25 -8.72
C ILE A 153 8.80 1.07 -10.08
N GLU A 154 8.60 2.02 -10.98
CA GLU A 154 9.20 1.99 -12.31
C GLU A 154 9.69 3.39 -12.70
N ASN A 155 11.02 3.51 -12.94
CA ASN A 155 11.66 4.77 -13.37
C ASN A 155 11.34 5.97 -12.47
N GLY A 156 11.40 5.78 -11.15
CA GLY A 156 11.13 6.83 -10.17
C GLY A 156 9.64 7.17 -9.96
N ASN A 157 8.73 6.40 -10.56
CA ASN A 157 7.29 6.59 -10.47
C ASN A 157 6.58 5.34 -9.96
N SER A 158 5.34 5.51 -9.51
CA SER A 158 4.47 4.38 -9.18
C SER A 158 3.50 4.10 -10.32
N LYS A 159 3.52 2.87 -10.84
CA LYS A 159 2.66 2.40 -11.92
C LYS A 159 1.65 1.39 -11.39
N ILE A 160 0.38 1.57 -11.70
CA ILE A 160 -0.66 0.59 -11.38
C ILE A 160 -0.47 -0.63 -12.30
N ILE A 161 -0.23 -1.80 -11.71
CA ILE A 161 -0.15 -3.07 -12.44
C ILE A 161 -1.40 -3.94 -12.26
N LYS A 162 -2.17 -3.65 -11.20
CA LYS A 162 -3.49 -4.27 -10.99
C LYS A 162 -4.39 -3.28 -10.26
N SER A 163 -5.49 -2.91 -10.88
CA SER A 163 -6.50 -2.05 -10.26
C SER A 163 -7.20 -2.76 -9.11
N ALA A 164 -7.68 -1.97 -8.15
CA ALA A 164 -8.48 -2.47 -7.05
C ALA A 164 -9.83 -3.01 -7.55
N PRO A 165 -10.33 -4.12 -6.99
CA PRO A 165 -11.68 -4.57 -7.31
C PRO A 165 -12.72 -3.58 -6.73
N ASN A 166 -13.77 -3.32 -7.50
CA ASN A 166 -14.87 -2.44 -7.09
C ASN A 166 -15.87 -3.13 -6.13
N LYS A 167 -15.71 -4.45 -5.91
CA LYS A 167 -16.53 -5.25 -4.99
C LYS A 167 -15.67 -6.28 -4.29
N ILE A 168 -16.02 -6.60 -3.04
CA ILE A 168 -15.35 -7.58 -2.18
C ILE A 168 -16.36 -8.46 -1.46
#